data_a7661726a04ff744290b6cd0862d3030
#
_entry.id   a7661726a04ff744290b6cd0862d3030
#
_cell.length_a   1.000
_cell.length_b   1.000
_cell.length_c   1.000
_cell.angle_alpha   90.00
_cell.angle_beta   90.00
_cell.angle_gamma   90.00
#
_symmetry.space_group_name_H-M   'P 1'
#
loop_
_entity.id
_entity.type
_entity.pdbx_description
1 polymer ?
#
loop_
_entity_poly.entity_id
_entity_poly.type
_entity_poly.pdbx_seq_one_letter_code
_entity_poly.pdbx_strand_id
1 'polypeptide(L)'
;MVTSIFETERLHISKMRRDVFQAIADPTRRQIINVIANRSMNLNAVADQFDVSRPAISKHIKILTQCGLITIKQVGRERYCEAKLQKLNEVSEWVEQYRLFWNRKLDALENFLANDIESNHQIEPIKTKKK
;
A
#
# COMPACT_ATOMS: atom_id res chain seq x y z
N MET A 1 -16.79 31.36 16.95
CA MET A 1 -16.50 31.40 15.54
C MET A 1 -15.21 30.69 15.19
N VAL A 2 -14.13 31.04 15.85
CA VAL A 2 -12.84 30.38 15.60
C VAL A 2 -12.89 28.90 15.93
N THR A 3 -13.59 28.55 17.01
CA THR A 3 -13.77 27.16 17.42
C THR A 3 -14.44 26.32 16.35
N SER A 4 -15.43 26.92 15.70
CA SER A 4 -16.21 26.24 14.66
C SER A 4 -15.34 25.88 13.46
N ILE A 5 -14.43 26.77 13.09
CA ILE A 5 -13.51 26.54 11.97
C ILE A 5 -12.55 25.39 12.32
N PHE A 6 -12.00 25.38 13.53
CA PHE A 6 -11.11 24.33 13.98
C PHE A 6 -11.81 22.98 14.06
N GLU A 7 -13.05 22.97 14.47
CA GLU A 7 -13.82 21.74 14.52
C GLU A 7 -14.07 21.19 13.12
N THR A 8 -14.38 22.06 12.17
CA THR A 8 -14.60 21.68 10.78
C THR A 8 -13.33 21.09 10.19
N GLU A 9 -12.19 21.72 10.42
CA GLU A 9 -10.92 21.20 9.95
C GLU A 9 -10.57 19.88 10.60
N ARG A 10 -10.84 19.75 11.89
CA ARG A 10 -10.59 18.51 12.62
C ARG A 10 -11.43 17.37 12.08
N LEU A 11 -12.70 17.64 11.79
CA LEU A 11 -13.60 16.66 11.21
C LEU A 11 -13.16 16.26 9.81
N HIS A 12 -12.71 17.23 9.04
CA HIS A 12 -12.22 16.98 7.69
C HIS A 12 -10.97 16.09 7.72
N ILE A 13 -10.01 16.41 8.58
CA ILE A 13 -8.81 15.61 8.75
C ILE A 13 -9.15 14.20 9.22
N SER A 14 -10.07 14.10 10.19
CA SER A 14 -10.50 12.79 10.69
C SER A 14 -11.14 11.96 9.58
N LYS A 15 -11.93 12.59 8.73
CA LYS A 15 -12.57 11.92 7.61
C LYS A 15 -11.54 11.46 6.59
N MET A 16 -10.51 12.26 6.34
CA MET A 16 -9.41 11.89 5.44
C MET A 16 -8.63 10.70 5.96
N ARG A 17 -8.56 10.54 7.29
CA ARG A 17 -7.86 9.41 7.90
C ARG A 17 -8.56 8.08 7.70
N ARG A 18 -9.83 8.10 7.29
CA ARG A 18 -10.59 6.86 7.02
C ARG A 18 -10.62 6.55 5.54
N ASP A 19 -9.56 6.88 4.84
CA ASP A 19 -9.41 6.56 3.43
C ASP A 19 -8.52 5.33 3.24
N VAL A 20 -8.35 4.94 2.00
CA VAL A 20 -7.59 3.75 1.64
C VAL A 20 -6.12 3.87 2.05
N PHE A 21 -5.56 5.07 2.03
CA PHE A 21 -4.15 5.28 2.38
C PHE A 21 -3.91 5.02 3.85
N GLN A 22 -4.82 5.46 4.70
CA GLN A 22 -4.71 5.16 6.11
C GLN A 22 -4.87 3.66 6.36
N ALA A 23 -5.78 3.02 5.66
CA ALA A 23 -6.01 1.60 5.81
C ALA A 23 -4.72 0.81 5.58
N ILE A 24 -3.98 1.13 4.53
CA ILE A 24 -2.77 0.40 4.18
C ILE A 24 -1.51 0.93 4.88
N ALA A 25 -1.63 1.96 5.71
CA ALA A 25 -0.48 2.50 6.43
C ALA A 25 0.03 1.56 7.51
N ASP A 26 -0.81 0.67 8.00
CA ASP A 26 -0.45 -0.26 9.07
C ASP A 26 -0.08 -1.63 8.50
N PRO A 27 1.06 -2.20 8.92
CA PRO A 27 1.49 -3.51 8.41
C PRO A 27 0.50 -4.65 8.69
N THR A 28 -0.12 -4.65 9.86
CA THR A 28 -1.08 -5.69 10.20
C THR A 28 -2.30 -5.62 9.31
N ARG A 29 -2.77 -4.40 9.02
CA ARG A 29 -3.91 -4.24 8.12
C ARG A 29 -3.58 -4.70 6.69
N ARG A 30 -2.36 -4.44 6.22
CA ARG A 30 -1.93 -4.95 4.90
C ARG A 30 -1.93 -6.49 4.90
N GLN A 31 -1.49 -7.11 5.98
CA GLN A 31 -1.47 -8.56 6.08
C GLN A 31 -2.88 -9.14 6.13
N ILE A 32 -3.80 -8.46 6.79
CA ILE A 32 -5.21 -8.90 6.80
C ILE A 32 -5.76 -8.90 5.38
N ILE A 33 -5.50 -7.85 4.62
CA ILE A 33 -5.93 -7.78 3.22
C ILE A 33 -5.35 -8.95 2.43
N ASN A 34 -4.07 -9.25 2.61
CA ASN A 34 -3.42 -10.35 1.92
C ASN A 34 -4.08 -11.69 2.23
N VAL A 35 -4.45 -11.89 3.49
CA VAL A 35 -5.06 -13.15 3.92
C VAL A 35 -6.43 -13.37 3.28
N ILE A 36 -7.23 -12.31 3.14
CA ILE A 36 -8.59 -12.44 2.62
C ILE A 36 -8.72 -12.05 1.14
N ALA A 37 -7.61 -11.68 0.48
CA ALA A 37 -7.67 -11.18 -0.89
C ALA A 37 -8.29 -12.16 -1.87
N ASN A 38 -8.02 -13.44 -1.71
CA ASN A 38 -8.45 -14.47 -2.65
C ASN A 38 -9.67 -15.27 -2.18
N ARG A 39 -10.07 -15.12 -0.93
CA ARG A 39 -11.26 -15.81 -0.42
C ARG A 39 -11.76 -15.11 0.84
N SER A 40 -13.06 -15.13 1.03
CA SER A 40 -13.61 -14.61 2.26
C SER A 40 -13.32 -15.58 3.40
N MET A 41 -13.11 -15.05 4.57
CA MET A 41 -12.80 -15.84 5.77
C MET A 41 -13.60 -15.31 6.94
N ASN A 42 -13.97 -16.21 7.84
CA ASN A 42 -14.67 -15.74 9.01
C ASN A 42 -13.70 -15.02 9.95
N LEU A 43 -14.23 -14.16 10.78
CA LEU A 43 -13.46 -13.30 11.66
C LEU A 43 -12.49 -14.06 12.54
N ASN A 44 -12.94 -15.19 13.08
CA ASN A 44 -12.10 -16.01 13.94
C ASN A 44 -10.93 -16.62 13.16
N ALA A 45 -11.19 -17.06 11.95
CA ALA A 45 -10.15 -17.64 11.10
C ALA A 45 -9.10 -16.59 10.74
N VAL A 46 -9.53 -15.35 10.49
CA VAL A 46 -8.58 -14.25 10.25
C VAL A 46 -7.73 -14.01 11.47
N ALA A 47 -8.36 -13.92 12.64
CA ALA A 47 -7.63 -13.66 13.89
C ALA A 47 -6.61 -14.75 14.20
N ASP A 48 -6.92 -15.99 13.86
CA ASP A 48 -6.02 -17.13 14.12
C ASP A 48 -4.73 -17.05 13.28
N GLN A 49 -4.72 -16.27 12.20
CA GLN A 49 -3.55 -16.10 11.37
C GLN A 49 -2.51 -15.16 11.98
N PHE A 50 -2.86 -14.46 13.03
CA PHE A 50 -2.02 -13.41 13.59
C PHE A 50 -1.66 -13.67 15.03
N ASP A 51 -0.48 -13.21 15.40
CA ASP A 51 0.04 -13.36 16.75
C ASP A 51 -0.28 -12.12 17.58
N VAL A 52 -1.49 -11.61 17.43
CA VAL A 52 -2.00 -10.47 18.19
C VAL A 52 -3.39 -10.83 18.72
N SER A 53 -3.86 -10.06 19.69
CA SER A 53 -5.14 -10.36 20.34
C SER A 53 -6.32 -10.21 19.38
N ARG A 54 -7.38 -10.96 19.64
CA ARG A 54 -8.61 -10.84 18.86
C ARG A 54 -9.20 -9.44 18.87
N PRO A 55 -9.25 -8.74 20.01
CA PRO A 55 -9.73 -7.37 20.01
C PRO A 55 -8.92 -6.45 19.11
N ALA A 56 -7.59 -6.67 19.04
CA ALA A 56 -6.73 -5.88 18.15
C ALA A 56 -7.08 -6.14 16.68
N ILE A 57 -7.25 -7.41 16.31
CA ILE A 57 -7.63 -7.77 14.95
C ILE A 57 -9.01 -7.20 14.60
N SER A 58 -9.96 -7.30 15.52
CA SER A 58 -11.30 -6.74 15.31
C SER A 58 -11.25 -5.23 15.05
N LYS A 59 -10.38 -4.53 15.76
CA LYS A 59 -10.20 -3.11 15.58
C LYS A 59 -9.63 -2.80 14.19
N HIS A 60 -8.63 -3.56 13.76
CA HIS A 60 -8.05 -3.40 12.43
C HIS A 60 -9.08 -3.66 11.33
N ILE A 61 -9.89 -4.70 11.50
CA ILE A 61 -10.95 -5.04 10.55
C ILE A 61 -11.99 -3.94 10.49
N LYS A 62 -12.33 -3.35 11.65
CA LYS A 62 -13.27 -2.23 11.70
C LYS A 62 -12.76 -1.04 10.89
N ILE A 63 -11.47 -0.72 11.05
CA ILE A 63 -10.87 0.39 10.29
C ILE A 63 -10.90 0.08 8.79
N LEU A 64 -10.53 -1.14 8.41
CA LEU A 64 -10.57 -1.55 7.00
C LEU A 64 -11.98 -1.49 6.42
N THR A 65 -12.99 -1.84 7.22
CA THR A 65 -14.38 -1.75 6.82
C THR A 65 -14.79 -0.29 6.63
N GLN A 66 -14.38 0.59 7.53
CA GLN A 66 -14.68 2.02 7.44
C GLN A 66 -14.01 2.65 6.22
N CYS A 67 -12.88 2.12 5.80
CA CYS A 67 -12.16 2.61 4.62
C CYS A 67 -12.67 1.99 3.31
N GLY A 68 -13.61 1.07 3.38
CA GLY A 68 -14.22 0.47 2.20
C GLY A 68 -13.41 -0.67 1.57
N LEU A 69 -12.39 -1.17 2.27
CA LEU A 69 -11.57 -2.29 1.76
C LEU A 69 -12.09 -3.65 2.15
N ILE A 70 -12.93 -3.72 3.16
CA ILE A 70 -13.54 -4.95 3.63
C ILE A 70 -15.03 -4.74 3.80
N THR A 71 -15.83 -5.73 3.43
CA THR A 71 -17.22 -5.82 3.83
C THR A 71 -17.39 -7.04 4.72
N ILE A 72 -18.30 -6.92 5.67
CA ILE A 72 -18.64 -8.02 6.57
C ILE A 72 -19.97 -8.60 6.12
N LYS A 73 -19.96 -9.89 5.86
CA LYS A 73 -21.17 -10.59 5.46
C LYS A 73 -21.51 -11.62 6.52
N GLN A 74 -22.73 -11.57 7.02
CA GLN A 74 -23.18 -12.52 8.02
C GLN A 74 -23.86 -13.70 7.36
N VAL A 75 -23.39 -14.89 7.67
CA VAL A 75 -23.97 -16.14 7.19
C VAL A 75 -24.24 -17.00 8.38
N GLY A 76 -25.52 -17.13 8.75
CA GLY A 76 -25.89 -17.83 9.97
C GLY A 76 -25.38 -17.07 11.18
N ARG A 77 -24.58 -17.73 12.01
CA ARG A 77 -24.01 -17.14 13.22
C ARG A 77 -22.62 -16.60 12.99
N GLU A 78 -22.07 -16.76 11.81
CA GLU A 78 -20.71 -16.38 11.53
C GLU A 78 -20.64 -15.13 10.66
N ARG A 79 -19.56 -14.38 10.88
CA ARG A 79 -19.28 -13.17 10.11
C ARG A 79 -18.07 -13.42 9.25
N TYR A 80 -18.22 -13.19 7.96
CA TYR A 80 -17.15 -13.38 6.99
C TYR A 80 -16.62 -12.04 6.52
N CYS A 81 -15.31 -11.94 6.44
CA CYS A 81 -14.63 -10.78 5.91
C CYS A 81 -14.37 -11.01 4.43
N GLU A 82 -14.80 -10.07 3.62
CA GLU A 82 -14.63 -10.13 2.17
C GLU A 82 -13.87 -8.90 1.71
N ALA A 83 -12.81 -9.08 0.94
CA ALA A 83 -12.00 -7.98 0.45
C ALA A 83 -12.70 -7.26 -0.70
N LYS A 84 -12.64 -5.93 -0.67
CA LYS A 84 -13.12 -5.07 -1.75
C LYS A 84 -11.91 -4.33 -2.31
N LEU A 85 -11.19 -5.00 -3.19
CA LEU A 85 -9.90 -4.52 -3.67
C LEU A 85 -10.00 -3.35 -4.66
N GLN A 86 -11.20 -3.04 -5.14
CA GLN A 86 -11.42 -1.92 -6.06
C GLN A 86 -10.96 -0.58 -5.46
N LYS A 87 -11.05 -0.45 -4.14
CA LYS A 87 -10.60 0.76 -3.47
C LYS A 87 -9.10 0.99 -3.61
N LEU A 88 -8.35 -0.08 -3.85
CA LEU A 88 -6.91 0.03 -4.06
C LEU A 88 -6.56 0.73 -5.37
N ASN A 89 -7.53 0.93 -6.26
CA ASN A 89 -7.30 1.70 -7.47
C ASN A 89 -6.86 3.12 -7.16
N GLU A 90 -7.34 3.70 -6.06
CA GLU A 90 -6.90 5.03 -5.64
C GLU A 90 -5.41 5.07 -5.35
N VAL A 91 -4.90 4.01 -4.72
CA VAL A 91 -3.47 3.88 -4.43
C VAL A 91 -2.68 3.71 -5.73
N SER A 92 -3.18 2.87 -6.61
CA SER A 92 -2.57 2.63 -7.91
C SER A 92 -2.47 3.91 -8.74
N GLU A 93 -3.53 4.70 -8.78
CA GLU A 93 -3.54 5.98 -9.48
C GLU A 93 -2.55 6.96 -8.89
N TRP A 94 -2.47 7.01 -7.57
CA TRP A 94 -1.52 7.88 -6.89
C TRP A 94 -0.08 7.47 -7.19
N VAL A 95 0.21 6.18 -7.11
CA VAL A 95 1.54 5.64 -7.40
C VAL A 95 1.93 5.90 -8.84
N GLU A 96 0.97 5.80 -9.78
CA GLU A 96 1.22 5.97 -11.21
C GLU A 96 1.80 7.34 -11.54
N GLN A 97 1.42 8.38 -10.80
CA GLN A 97 1.99 9.71 -10.98
C GLN A 97 3.50 9.72 -10.78
N TYR A 98 3.99 8.90 -9.85
CA TYR A 98 5.41 8.83 -9.52
C TYR A 98 6.15 7.78 -10.31
N ARG A 99 5.42 6.81 -10.85
CA ARG A 99 6.00 5.75 -11.66
C ARG A 99 6.67 6.31 -12.90
N LEU A 100 6.01 7.24 -13.60
CA LEU A 100 6.59 7.90 -14.76
C LEU A 100 7.83 8.68 -14.37
N PHE A 101 7.79 9.35 -13.24
CA PHE A 101 8.93 10.10 -12.73
C PHE A 101 10.12 9.17 -12.49
N TRP A 102 9.89 8.04 -11.82
CA TRP A 102 10.93 7.08 -11.53
C TRP A 102 11.49 6.44 -12.79
N ASN A 103 10.62 6.12 -13.74
CA ASN A 103 11.07 5.54 -15.01
C ASN A 103 11.99 6.50 -15.75
N ARG A 104 11.68 7.78 -15.76
CA ARG A 104 12.56 8.78 -16.37
C ARG A 104 13.91 8.85 -15.67
N LYS A 105 13.90 8.78 -14.35
CA LYS A 105 15.13 8.79 -13.56
C LYS A 105 15.99 7.57 -13.85
N LEU A 106 15.36 6.42 -13.94
CA LEU A 106 16.05 5.17 -14.24
C LEU A 106 16.60 5.16 -15.64
N ASP A 107 15.85 5.69 -16.60
CA ASP A 107 16.31 5.80 -17.98
C ASP A 107 17.52 6.73 -18.08
N ALA A 108 17.48 7.84 -17.37
CA ALA A 108 18.58 8.79 -17.35
C ALA A 108 19.84 8.16 -16.77
N LEU A 109 19.68 7.39 -15.70
CA LEU A 109 20.79 6.67 -15.06
C LEU A 109 21.35 5.62 -16.01
N GLU A 110 20.49 4.87 -16.66
CA GLU A 110 20.88 3.85 -17.63
C GLU A 110 21.69 4.45 -18.75
N ASN A 111 21.24 5.57 -19.30
CA ASN A 111 21.95 6.28 -20.36
C ASN A 111 23.32 6.78 -19.87
N PHE A 112 23.36 7.31 -18.67
CA PHE A 112 24.61 7.77 -18.05
C PHE A 112 25.62 6.62 -17.94
N LEU A 113 25.17 5.49 -17.44
CA LEU A 113 26.02 4.32 -17.28
C LEU A 113 26.49 3.76 -18.61
N ALA A 114 25.61 3.75 -19.61
CA ALA A 114 25.98 3.29 -20.95
C ALA A 114 27.09 4.16 -21.55
N ASN A 115 26.95 5.48 -21.41
CA ASN A 115 27.96 6.41 -21.89
C ASN A 115 29.27 6.25 -21.15
N ASP A 116 29.20 6.00 -19.86
CA ASP A 116 30.40 5.80 -19.05
C ASP A 116 31.14 4.52 -19.45
N ILE A 117 30.41 3.48 -19.74
CA ILE A 117 30.98 2.21 -20.20
C ILE A 117 31.64 2.39 -21.54
N GLU A 118 31.05 3.13 -22.46
CA GLU A 118 31.67 3.41 -23.75
C GLU A 118 32.94 4.19 -23.61
N SER A 119 32.96 5.16 -22.72
CA SER A 119 34.18 5.93 -22.46
C SER A 119 35.28 5.04 -21.90
N ASN A 120 34.94 4.15 -21.02
CA ASN A 120 35.89 3.22 -20.45
C ASN A 120 36.40 2.22 -21.49
N HIS A 121 35.52 1.82 -22.39
CA HIS A 121 35.91 0.92 -23.48
C HIS A 121 36.95 1.52 -24.39
N GLN A 122 36.87 2.80 -24.66
CA GLN A 122 37.84 3.47 -25.49
C GLN A 122 39.21 3.52 -24.85
N ILE A 123 39.25 3.46 -23.52
CA ILE A 123 40.51 3.48 -22.81
C ILE A 123 41.09 2.05 -22.63
N GLU A 124 40.22 1.08 -22.57
CA GLU A 124 40.61 -0.31 -22.37
C GLU A 124 41.62 -0.88 -23.36
N PRO A 125 41.49 -0.66 -24.65
CA PRO A 125 42.39 -1.27 -25.61
C PRO A 125 43.85 -0.96 -25.34
N ILE A 126 44.10 0.19 -24.77
CA ILE A 126 45.45 0.59 -24.49
C ILE A 126 46.07 -0.25 -23.40
N LYS A 127 45.29 -0.60 -22.41
CA LYS A 127 45.78 -1.38 -21.29
C LYS A 127 46.07 -2.82 -21.67
N THR A 128 45.23 -3.38 -22.49
CA THR A 128 45.39 -4.77 -22.82
C THR A 128 46.63 -5.08 -23.62
N LYS A 129 47.15 -4.12 -24.30
CA LYS A 129 48.32 -4.34 -25.07
C LYS A 129 49.59 -4.49 -24.27
N LYS A 130 49.54 -4.12 -23.07
CA LYS A 130 50.71 -4.21 -22.31
C LYS A 130 51.08 -5.57 -22.00
N LYS A 131 50.48 -6.37 -21.91
CA LYS A 131 50.83 -7.62 -21.62
C LYS A 131 52.12 -8.05 -21.71
#